data_6b5bd0b437ca498b4c8bd6f6db684e31
#
_entry.id   6b5bd0b437ca498b4c8bd6f6db684e31
#
_cell.length_a   1.000
_cell.length_b   1.000
_cell.length_c   1.000
_cell.angle_alpha   90.00
_cell.angle_beta   90.00
_cell.angle_gamma   90.00
#
_symmetry.space_group_name_H-M   'P 1'
#
loop_
_entity.id
_entity.type
_entity.pdbx_description
1 polymer ?
#
loop_
_entity_poly.entity_id
_entity_poly.type
_entity_poly.pdbx_seq_one_letter_code
_entity_poly.pdbx_strand_id
1 'polypeptide(L)'
;MKRTKLTDFDSKTRTKIKARDEGCIFCKMLYKMPETYEYGMSGFQIMHYVPRSQGGLGIEENGAVGCIYHHNLLDNGKNTRKEMLELFEEYLKSLYPEWDKKKLMYRKGMSR
;
A
#
# COMPACT_ATOMS: atom_id res chain seq x y z
N MET A 1 -8.38 2.64 -22.24
CA MET A 1 -8.07 1.61 -21.22
C MET A 1 -9.03 1.72 -20.07
N LYS A 2 -9.51 0.58 -19.57
CA LYS A 2 -10.44 0.59 -18.45
C LYS A 2 -9.75 0.97 -17.15
N ARG A 3 -10.48 1.68 -16.27
CA ARG A 3 -9.98 2.09 -14.97
C ARG A 3 -9.39 0.94 -14.16
N THR A 4 -10.03 -0.23 -14.18
CA THR A 4 -9.59 -1.40 -13.41
C THR A 4 -8.16 -1.82 -13.74
N LYS A 5 -7.76 -1.73 -15.01
CA LYS A 5 -6.39 -2.08 -15.41
C LYS A 5 -5.38 -1.09 -14.86
N LEU A 6 -5.77 0.17 -14.71
CA LEU A 6 -4.88 1.21 -14.20
C LEU A 6 -4.76 1.15 -12.68
N THR A 7 -5.79 0.63 -11.99
CA THR A 7 -5.80 0.57 -10.53
C THR A 7 -5.27 -0.74 -9.96
N ASP A 8 -5.13 -1.79 -10.80
CA ASP A 8 -4.54 -3.05 -10.36
C ASP A 8 -3.02 -2.98 -10.45
N PHE A 9 -2.34 -3.53 -9.45
CA PHE A 9 -0.89 -3.74 -9.53
C PHE A 9 -0.63 -4.89 -10.49
N ASP A 10 0.11 -4.64 -11.58
CA ASP A 10 0.51 -5.72 -12.48
C ASP A 10 1.66 -6.53 -11.85
N SER A 11 2.01 -7.66 -12.46
CA SER A 11 3.00 -8.56 -11.87
C SER A 11 4.40 -7.92 -11.76
N LYS A 12 4.76 -7.08 -12.71
CA LYS A 12 6.03 -6.37 -12.69
C LYS A 12 6.09 -5.39 -11.53
N THR A 13 5.02 -4.62 -11.33
CA THR A 13 4.92 -3.67 -10.22
C THR A 13 4.94 -4.39 -8.88
N ARG A 14 4.20 -5.50 -8.77
CA ARG A 14 4.19 -6.32 -7.54
C ARG A 14 5.59 -6.81 -7.18
N THR A 15 6.32 -7.28 -8.18
CA THR A 15 7.69 -7.76 -7.98
C THR A 15 8.59 -6.65 -7.46
N LYS A 16 8.47 -5.46 -8.04
CA LYS A 16 9.25 -4.29 -7.60
C LYS A 16 8.93 -3.90 -6.16
N ILE A 17 7.65 -3.86 -5.81
CA ILE A 17 7.22 -3.48 -4.47
C ILE A 17 7.72 -4.50 -3.44
N LYS A 18 7.60 -5.79 -3.74
CA LYS A 18 8.06 -6.85 -2.84
C LYS A 18 9.57 -6.79 -2.61
N ALA A 19 10.33 -6.55 -3.69
CA ALA A 19 11.78 -6.44 -3.58
C ALA A 19 12.19 -5.20 -2.80
N ARG A 20 11.48 -4.09 -2.99
CA ARG A 20 11.74 -2.83 -2.30
C ARG A 20 11.47 -2.94 -0.80
N ASP A 21 10.30 -3.49 -0.43
CA ASP A 21 9.83 -3.49 0.95
C ASP A 21 10.38 -4.65 1.80
N GLU A 22 10.64 -5.79 1.18
CA GLU A 22 11.18 -6.98 1.86
C GLU A 22 10.34 -7.43 3.06
N GLY A 23 9.02 -7.30 2.96
CA GLY A 23 8.09 -7.68 4.01
C GLY A 23 7.14 -6.55 4.35
N CYS A 24 6.28 -6.79 5.33
CA CYS A 24 5.28 -5.81 5.74
C CYS A 24 5.94 -4.55 6.30
N ILE A 25 5.60 -3.39 5.75
CA ILE A 25 6.19 -2.12 6.19
C ILE A 25 5.81 -1.80 7.63
N PHE A 26 4.61 -2.13 8.07
CA PHE A 26 4.15 -1.87 9.44
C PHE A 26 4.78 -2.79 10.47
N CYS A 27 5.05 -4.05 10.09
CA CYS A 27 5.80 -4.96 10.95
C CYS A 27 7.22 -4.46 11.16
N LYS A 28 7.83 -3.95 10.10
CA LYS A 28 9.19 -3.38 10.19
C LYS A 28 9.23 -2.15 11.09
N MET A 29 8.16 -1.38 11.13
CA MET A 29 8.03 -0.22 12.00
C MET A 29 7.65 -0.62 13.44
N LEU A 30 7.40 -1.90 13.67
CA LEU A 30 6.90 -2.42 14.95
C LEU A 30 5.58 -1.72 15.35
N TYR A 31 4.76 -1.40 14.38
CA TYR A 31 3.52 -0.68 14.59
C TYR A 31 2.43 -1.64 15.07
N LYS A 32 1.90 -1.40 16.26
CA LYS A 32 0.79 -2.18 16.86
C LYS A 32 0.91 -3.67 16.56
N MET A 33 2.03 -4.25 16.98
CA MET A 33 2.25 -5.68 16.80
C MET A 33 1.26 -6.48 17.63
N PRO A 34 0.75 -7.60 17.11
CA PRO A 34 -0.12 -8.48 17.90
C PRO A 34 0.66 -9.09 19.06
N GLU A 35 -0.04 -9.40 20.17
CA GLU A 35 0.58 -10.01 21.33
C GLU A 35 1.27 -11.32 20.98
N THR A 36 0.61 -12.10 20.12
CA THR A 36 1.17 -13.36 19.64
C THR A 36 1.29 -13.29 18.14
N TYR A 37 2.53 -13.32 17.65
CA TYR A 37 2.77 -13.35 16.22
C TYR A 37 2.73 -14.78 15.74
N GLU A 38 1.69 -15.15 15.03
CA GLU A 38 1.56 -16.49 14.48
C GLU A 38 2.04 -16.52 13.04
N TYR A 39 2.60 -17.66 12.65
CA TYR A 39 3.14 -17.84 11.31
C TYR A 39 2.12 -17.51 10.20
N GLY A 40 0.86 -17.86 10.42
CA GLY A 40 -0.19 -17.60 9.44
C GLY A 40 -0.47 -16.12 9.21
N MET A 41 0.03 -15.24 10.07
CA MET A 41 -0.16 -13.81 9.93
C MET A 41 0.85 -13.19 8.99
N SER A 42 1.81 -13.96 8.51
CA SER A 42 2.87 -13.49 7.62
C SER A 42 2.50 -13.49 6.14
N GLY A 43 1.26 -13.87 5.79
CA GLY A 43 0.81 -13.74 4.41
C GLY A 43 0.91 -12.30 3.95
N PHE A 44 1.49 -12.07 2.78
CA PHE A 44 1.76 -10.72 2.31
C PHE A 44 0.85 -10.32 1.16
N GLN A 45 0.32 -9.10 1.24
CA GLN A 45 -0.52 -8.50 0.21
C GLN A 45 0.05 -7.12 -0.09
N ILE A 46 -0.33 -6.57 -1.24
CA ILE A 46 0.09 -5.20 -1.56
C ILE A 46 -1.09 -4.28 -1.29
N MET A 47 -0.85 -3.32 -0.40
CA MET A 47 -1.85 -2.35 0.02
C MET A 47 -1.81 -1.14 -0.89
N HIS A 48 -2.98 -0.55 -1.17
CA HIS A 48 -3.07 0.74 -1.86
C HIS A 48 -3.07 1.87 -0.82
N TYR A 49 -2.25 2.89 -1.02
CA TYR A 49 -2.32 4.09 -0.17
C TYR A 49 -3.60 4.87 -0.50
N VAL A 50 -3.83 5.19 -1.77
CA VAL A 50 -5.14 5.68 -2.24
C VAL A 50 -5.92 4.45 -2.68
N PRO A 51 -7.07 4.15 -2.07
CA PRO A 51 -7.84 2.95 -2.41
C PRO A 51 -8.29 2.90 -3.86
N ARG A 52 -8.41 1.69 -4.40
CA ARG A 52 -8.92 1.47 -5.76
C ARG A 52 -10.29 2.08 -5.94
N SER A 53 -11.13 2.02 -4.91
CA SER A 53 -12.48 2.60 -4.94
C SER A 53 -12.47 4.11 -5.16
N GLN A 54 -11.37 4.76 -4.82
CA GLN A 54 -11.17 6.20 -5.03
C GLN A 54 -10.30 6.50 -6.25
N GLY A 55 -10.08 5.49 -7.09
CA GLY A 55 -9.25 5.65 -8.27
C GLY A 55 -7.76 5.52 -8.03
N GLY A 56 -7.35 4.94 -6.90
CA GLY A 56 -5.94 4.74 -6.60
C GLY A 56 -5.25 3.86 -7.63
N LEU A 57 -4.16 4.35 -8.21
CA LEU A 57 -3.43 3.66 -9.27
C LEU A 57 -2.61 2.49 -8.73
N GLY A 58 -2.42 1.47 -9.59
CA GLY A 58 -1.57 0.32 -9.29
C GLY A 58 -0.11 0.60 -9.66
N ILE A 59 0.46 1.60 -9.07
CA ILE A 59 1.86 1.99 -9.31
C ILE A 59 2.65 1.88 -8.02
N GLU A 60 3.97 1.74 -8.13
CA GLU A 60 4.81 1.50 -6.95
C GLU A 60 4.75 2.64 -5.94
N GLU A 61 4.48 3.86 -6.37
CA GLU A 61 4.36 5.02 -5.50
C GLU A 61 3.05 5.05 -4.70
N ASN A 62 2.13 4.12 -5.02
CA ASN A 62 0.84 4.02 -4.33
C ASN A 62 0.65 2.68 -3.62
N GLY A 63 1.71 1.90 -3.49
CA GLY A 63 1.58 0.57 -2.90
C GLY A 63 2.71 0.23 -1.95
N ALA A 64 2.42 -0.66 -1.03
CA ALA A 64 3.42 -1.23 -0.14
C ALA A 64 2.95 -2.58 0.37
N VAL A 65 3.90 -3.42 0.74
CA VAL A 65 3.58 -4.75 1.27
C VAL A 65 3.02 -4.61 2.68
N GLY A 66 1.92 -5.30 2.94
CA GLY A 66 1.33 -5.44 4.27
C GLY A 66 1.04 -6.90 4.56
N CYS A 67 1.22 -7.32 5.80
CA CYS A 67 0.79 -8.64 6.21
C CYS A 67 -0.73 -8.64 6.37
N ILE A 68 -1.33 -9.82 6.47
CA ILE A 68 -2.79 -9.94 6.60
C ILE A 68 -3.30 -9.13 7.80
N TYR A 69 -2.60 -9.21 8.94
CA TYR A 69 -3.00 -8.49 10.14
C TYR A 69 -3.04 -6.97 9.92
N HIS A 70 -1.95 -6.40 9.41
CA HIS A 70 -1.88 -4.95 9.22
C HIS A 70 -2.75 -4.47 8.06
N HIS A 71 -2.91 -5.29 7.01
CA HIS A 71 -3.80 -4.93 5.90
C HIS A 71 -5.25 -4.84 6.39
N ASN A 72 -5.68 -5.79 7.21
CA ASN A 72 -7.02 -5.74 7.80
C ASN A 72 -7.18 -4.55 8.74
N LEU A 73 -6.15 -4.24 9.50
CA LEU A 73 -6.16 -3.10 10.42
C LEU A 73 -6.28 -1.78 9.66
N LEU A 74 -5.59 -1.67 8.52
CA LEU A 74 -5.67 -0.50 7.66
C LEU A 74 -7.07 -0.34 7.06
N ASP A 75 -7.65 -1.44 6.56
CA ASP A 75 -8.95 -1.39 5.88
C ASP A 75 -10.11 -1.19 6.85
N ASN A 76 -10.05 -1.78 8.03
CA ASN A 76 -11.18 -1.84 8.94
C ASN A 76 -10.99 -1.02 10.22
N GLY A 77 -9.82 -0.49 10.46
CA GLY A 77 -9.56 0.32 11.65
C GLY A 77 -10.16 1.72 11.49
N LYS A 78 -10.83 2.20 12.54
CA LYS A 78 -11.41 3.54 12.51
C LYS A 78 -10.36 4.61 12.81
N ASN A 79 -9.75 4.52 13.98
CA ASN A 79 -8.73 5.49 14.39
C ASN A 79 -7.34 5.11 13.87
N THR A 80 -7.07 3.81 13.77
CA THR A 80 -5.78 3.31 13.31
C THR A 80 -5.55 3.62 11.84
N ARG A 81 -6.60 3.66 11.01
CA ARG A 81 -6.46 3.92 9.59
C ARG A 81 -5.76 5.26 9.31
N LYS A 82 -6.18 6.31 10.01
CA LYS A 82 -5.58 7.64 9.81
C LYS A 82 -4.09 7.63 10.15
N GLU A 83 -3.75 7.05 11.27
CA GLU A 83 -2.37 6.94 11.74
C GLU A 83 -1.53 6.10 10.79
N MET A 84 -2.08 4.96 10.33
CA MET A 84 -1.38 4.09 9.39
C MET A 84 -1.16 4.77 8.05
N LEU A 85 -2.13 5.53 7.56
CA LEU A 85 -1.98 6.27 6.31
C LEU A 85 -0.90 7.35 6.42
N GLU A 86 -0.76 7.99 7.57
CA GLU A 86 0.30 8.96 7.81
C GLU A 86 1.68 8.29 7.75
N LEU A 87 1.82 7.13 8.38
CA LEU A 87 3.07 6.35 8.35
C LEU A 87 3.37 5.83 6.95
N PHE A 88 2.34 5.40 6.23
CA PHE A 88 2.45 4.91 4.87
C PHE A 88 2.94 6.04 3.94
N GLU A 89 2.36 7.23 4.09
CA GLU A 89 2.77 8.41 3.31
C GLU A 89 4.23 8.77 3.58
N GLU A 90 4.63 8.80 4.85
CA GLU A 90 6.02 9.09 5.21
C GLU A 90 6.98 8.08 4.59
N TYR A 91 6.60 6.81 4.60
CA TYR A 91 7.41 5.75 4.01
C TYR A 91 7.60 5.98 2.50
N LEU A 92 6.49 6.24 1.79
CA LEU A 92 6.55 6.45 0.34
C LEU A 92 7.34 7.71 0.00
N LYS A 93 7.16 8.78 0.75
CA LYS A 93 7.92 10.02 0.55
C LYS A 93 9.41 9.82 0.76
N SER A 94 9.78 8.94 1.68
CA SER A 94 11.21 8.66 1.93
C SER A 94 11.86 7.95 0.75
N LEU A 95 11.08 7.22 -0.03
CA LEU A 95 11.58 6.46 -1.19
C LEU A 95 11.51 7.27 -2.49
N TYR A 96 10.53 8.16 -2.61
CA TYR A 96 10.27 8.90 -3.83
C TYR A 96 10.25 10.40 -3.53
N PRO A 97 11.36 11.11 -3.78
CA PRO A 97 11.47 12.55 -3.44
C PRO A 97 10.39 13.43 -4.07
N GLU A 98 9.88 13.04 -5.24
CA GLU A 98 8.85 13.79 -5.94
C GLU A 98 7.44 13.24 -5.71
N TRP A 99 7.28 12.42 -4.68
CA TRP A 99 5.99 11.79 -4.38
C TRP A 99 4.91 12.86 -4.16
N ASP A 100 3.76 12.67 -4.80
CA ASP A 100 2.63 13.59 -4.73
C ASP A 100 1.34 12.77 -4.78
N LYS A 101 0.54 12.87 -3.73
CA LYS A 101 -0.72 12.14 -3.63
C LYS A 101 -1.62 12.36 -4.85
N LYS A 102 -1.62 13.56 -5.41
CA LYS A 102 -2.46 13.88 -6.57
C LYS A 102 -2.11 13.04 -7.80
N LYS A 103 -0.87 12.58 -7.91
CA LYS A 103 -0.43 11.76 -9.04
C LYS A 103 -0.78 10.29 -8.88
N LEU A 104 -1.32 9.90 -7.74
CA LEU A 104 -1.64 8.50 -7.45
C LEU A 104 -3.07 8.11 -7.81
N MET A 105 -3.85 9.04 -8.35
CA MET A 105 -5.26 8.80 -8.65
C MET A 105 -5.54 8.79 -10.14
N TYR A 106 -6.49 7.93 -10.55
CA TYR A 106 -6.95 7.85 -11.91
C TYR A 106 -7.56 9.19 -12.36
N ARG A 107 -7.23 9.58 -13.59
CA ARG A 107 -7.82 10.74 -14.24
C ARG A 107 -8.35 10.33 -15.61
N LYS A 108 -9.53 10.87 -15.98
CA LYS A 108 -10.15 10.56 -17.25
C LYS A 108 -9.19 10.84 -18.41
N GLY A 109 -9.12 9.89 -19.35
CA GLY A 109 -8.21 10.01 -20.49
C GLY A 109 -6.81 9.45 -20.22
N MET A 110 -6.52 9.05 -18.97
CA MET A 110 -5.23 8.48 -18.61
C MET A 110 -5.07 7.10 -19.24
N SER A 111 -3.85 6.82 -19.69
CA SER A 111 -3.49 5.49 -20.20
C SER A 111 -2.16 5.06 -19.61
N ARG A 112 -1.97 3.73 -19.59
CA ARG A 112 -0.75 3.16 -19.03
C ARG A 112 0.39 3.19 -20.03
#